data_8fe379e2dcef2ceafea530bb22cadb43
#
_entry.id   8fe379e2dcef2ceafea530bb22cadb43
#
_cell.length_a   1.000
_cell.length_b   1.000
_cell.length_c   1.000
_cell.angle_alpha   90.00
_cell.angle_beta   90.00
_cell.angle_gamma   90.00
#
_symmetry.space_group_name_H-M   'P 1'
#
loop_
_entity.id
_entity.type
_entity.pdbx_description
1 polymer ?
#
loop_
_entity_poly.entity_id
_entity_poly.type
_entity_poly.pdbx_seq_one_letter_code
_entity_poly.pdbx_strand_id
1 'polypeptide(L)'
;ISHEHKDHFDVPYLKTLDLSKINFITPKFRRDHVASVLTKLNPKSVTTPIDSEVLNIGNMEIRLFLDDQEIVRDSAIGLIDKEKDFTFLNLNDCKVYDRVDELKEIFGKFNVFTCQFSGAVFHPVCYDYPEKKYNEISESKVLGKFGSVKTLLNKFEPELYIPAAGPPVFLDPNLVHINYQEINIFSSPFKFKKYLNE
;
A
#
# COMPACT_ATOMS: atom_id res chain seq x y z
N ILE A 1 4.91 -10.28 3.23
CA ILE A 1 5.51 -8.94 3.52
C ILE A 1 5.75 -8.26 2.20
N SER A 2 5.21 -7.04 2.04
CA SER A 2 5.27 -6.30 0.77
C SER A 2 6.64 -5.63 0.53
N HIS A 3 7.21 -4.97 1.54
CA HIS A 3 8.46 -4.24 1.43
C HIS A 3 9.11 -3.95 2.80
N GLU A 4 10.22 -3.20 2.82
CA GLU A 4 11.11 -3.05 3.98
C GLU A 4 10.76 -1.90 4.95
N HIS A 5 9.72 -1.08 4.70
CA HIS A 5 9.34 -0.02 5.62
C HIS A 5 8.90 -0.60 6.98
N LYS A 6 9.17 0.11 8.07
CA LYS A 6 8.97 -0.40 9.44
C LYS A 6 7.53 -0.74 9.80
N ASP A 7 6.56 -0.07 9.21
CA ASP A 7 5.13 -0.32 9.35
C ASP A 7 4.64 -1.55 8.56
N HIS A 8 5.45 -2.04 7.60
CA HIS A 8 5.21 -3.27 6.84
C HIS A 8 6.15 -4.42 7.24
N PHE A 9 7.29 -4.11 7.85
CA PHE A 9 8.31 -5.07 8.26
C PHE A 9 8.92 -4.72 9.62
N ASP A 10 8.20 -5.03 10.70
CA ASP A 10 8.62 -4.82 12.09
C ASP A 10 9.40 -6.04 12.62
N VAL A 11 10.73 -6.00 12.50
CA VAL A 11 11.63 -7.06 12.97
C VAL A 11 11.57 -7.26 14.50
N PRO A 12 11.54 -6.23 15.36
CA PRO A 12 11.29 -6.37 16.79
C PRO A 12 10.02 -7.17 17.09
N TYR A 13 8.90 -6.86 16.43
CA TYR A 13 7.65 -7.59 16.61
C TYR A 13 7.77 -9.04 16.11
N LEU A 14 8.35 -9.28 14.95
CA LEU A 14 8.53 -10.63 14.41
C LEU A 14 9.30 -11.54 15.37
N LYS A 15 10.28 -11.01 16.10
CA LYS A 15 11.05 -11.76 17.10
C LYS A 15 10.24 -12.21 18.31
N THR A 16 9.04 -11.69 18.51
CA THR A 16 8.13 -12.11 19.60
C THR A 16 7.28 -13.32 19.20
N LEU A 17 7.28 -13.71 17.92
CA LEU A 17 6.48 -14.81 17.38
C LEU A 17 7.28 -16.11 17.26
N ASP A 18 6.60 -17.25 17.29
CA ASP A 18 7.17 -18.56 16.95
C ASP A 18 7.27 -18.69 15.44
N LEU A 19 8.34 -18.15 14.87
CA LEU A 19 8.55 -18.11 13.42
C LEU A 19 8.76 -19.51 12.82
N SER A 20 9.12 -20.52 13.60
CA SER A 20 9.32 -21.89 13.13
C SER A 20 8.07 -22.50 12.48
N LYS A 21 6.90 -21.90 12.72
CA LYS A 21 5.59 -22.33 12.17
C LYS A 21 5.11 -21.46 11.01
N ILE A 22 5.80 -20.34 10.71
CA ILE A 22 5.34 -19.35 9.75
C ILE A 22 6.08 -19.49 8.42
N ASN A 23 5.31 -19.57 7.34
CA ASN A 23 5.83 -19.44 5.98
C ASN A 23 5.72 -17.98 5.54
N PHE A 24 6.81 -17.37 5.13
CA PHE A 24 6.82 -16.01 4.61
C PHE A 24 6.88 -16.01 3.10
N ILE A 25 6.13 -15.08 2.52
CA ILE A 25 6.22 -14.71 1.11
C ILE A 25 6.61 -13.24 1.06
N THR A 26 7.66 -12.91 0.33
CA THR A 26 8.14 -11.55 0.11
C THR A 26 8.68 -11.43 -1.30
N PRO A 27 8.48 -10.30 -2.01
CA PRO A 27 8.90 -10.19 -3.40
C PRO A 27 10.42 -10.27 -3.54
N LYS A 28 10.88 -10.80 -4.67
CA LYS A 28 12.28 -10.83 -5.05
C LYS A 28 12.70 -9.50 -5.64
N PHE A 29 13.03 -8.53 -4.78
CA PHE A 29 13.64 -7.28 -5.22
C PHE A 29 15.10 -7.45 -5.65
N ARG A 30 15.63 -6.50 -6.44
CA ARG A 30 17.07 -6.45 -6.80
C ARG A 30 17.98 -6.46 -5.58
N ARG A 31 17.51 -5.91 -4.45
CA ARG A 31 18.17 -5.94 -3.15
C ARG A 31 17.27 -6.68 -2.16
N ASP A 32 17.55 -7.94 -1.93
CA ASP A 32 16.74 -8.84 -1.08
C ASP A 32 16.97 -8.60 0.42
N HIS A 33 16.81 -7.36 0.88
CA HIS A 33 16.98 -7.02 2.30
C HIS A 33 16.00 -7.76 3.19
N VAL A 34 14.71 -7.72 2.84
CA VAL A 34 13.63 -8.35 3.61
C VAL A 34 13.85 -9.87 3.71
N ALA A 35 14.06 -10.53 2.57
CA ALA A 35 14.32 -11.98 2.55
C ALA A 35 15.57 -12.37 3.33
N SER A 36 16.66 -11.59 3.22
CA SER A 36 17.90 -11.81 3.97
C SER A 36 17.69 -11.69 5.48
N VAL A 37 16.93 -10.71 5.95
CA VAL A 37 16.63 -10.55 7.37
C VAL A 37 15.70 -11.66 7.85
N LEU A 38 14.64 -11.98 7.11
CA LEU A 38 13.72 -13.07 7.45
C LEU A 38 14.45 -14.40 7.61
N THR A 39 15.31 -14.75 6.66
CA THR A 39 16.09 -16.01 6.71
C THR A 39 16.91 -16.11 7.99
N LYS A 40 17.51 -15.01 8.46
CA LYS A 40 18.26 -14.97 9.72
C LYS A 40 17.40 -15.14 10.97
N LEU A 41 16.10 -14.90 10.86
CA LEU A 41 15.13 -15.12 11.96
C LEU A 41 14.65 -16.58 12.05
N ASN A 42 15.12 -17.44 11.15
CA ASN A 42 14.87 -18.88 11.14
C ASN A 42 13.39 -19.28 11.09
N PRO A 43 12.59 -18.76 10.15
CA PRO A 43 11.19 -19.14 9.98
C PRO A 43 11.07 -20.54 9.36
N LYS A 44 9.82 -21.05 9.29
CA LYS A 44 9.57 -22.33 8.63
C LYS A 44 9.98 -22.31 7.16
N SER A 45 9.68 -21.23 6.43
CA SER A 45 10.16 -21.00 5.07
C SER A 45 10.12 -19.52 4.70
N VAL A 46 10.92 -19.14 3.71
CA VAL A 46 10.86 -17.85 3.02
C VAL A 46 10.79 -18.11 1.52
N THR A 47 9.71 -17.68 0.88
CA THR A 47 9.52 -17.78 -0.57
C THR A 47 9.61 -16.38 -1.18
N THR A 48 10.42 -16.26 -2.26
CA THR A 48 10.68 -14.96 -2.91
C THR A 48 10.30 -15.04 -4.39
N PRO A 49 8.98 -14.88 -4.71
CA PRO A 49 8.55 -14.89 -6.10
C PRO A 49 9.09 -13.66 -6.85
N ILE A 50 9.33 -13.84 -8.14
CA ILE A 50 9.59 -12.74 -9.05
C ILE A 50 8.29 -11.99 -9.35
N ASP A 51 8.41 -10.88 -10.06
CA ASP A 51 7.27 -10.04 -10.43
C ASP A 51 6.18 -10.85 -11.17
N SER A 52 4.93 -10.71 -10.72
CA SER A 52 3.73 -11.39 -11.26
C SER A 52 3.75 -12.92 -11.23
N GLU A 53 4.76 -13.54 -10.61
CA GLU A 53 4.84 -15.01 -10.50
C GLU A 53 3.64 -15.57 -9.73
N VAL A 54 3.08 -16.67 -10.25
CA VAL A 54 1.94 -17.37 -9.65
C VAL A 54 2.40 -18.28 -8.53
N LEU A 55 1.94 -18.01 -7.31
CA LEU A 55 2.07 -18.94 -6.19
C LEU A 55 0.70 -19.55 -5.88
N ASN A 56 0.62 -20.89 -5.89
CA ASN A 56 -0.60 -21.58 -5.49
C ASN A 56 -0.47 -22.09 -4.05
N ILE A 57 -1.40 -21.70 -3.18
CA ILE A 57 -1.49 -22.14 -1.79
C ILE A 57 -2.91 -22.64 -1.54
N GLY A 58 -3.09 -23.95 -1.58
CA GLY A 58 -4.44 -24.53 -1.58
C GLY A 58 -5.22 -24.07 -2.81
N ASN A 59 -6.42 -23.53 -2.58
CA ASN A 59 -7.28 -23.00 -3.64
C ASN A 59 -6.97 -21.52 -4.01
N MET A 60 -6.02 -20.91 -3.31
CA MET A 60 -5.65 -19.51 -3.57
C MET A 60 -4.47 -19.41 -4.53
N GLU A 61 -4.59 -18.53 -5.50
CA GLU A 61 -3.50 -18.00 -6.30
C GLU A 61 -3.07 -16.66 -5.71
N ILE A 62 -1.77 -16.51 -5.46
CA ILE A 62 -1.16 -15.30 -4.93
C ILE A 62 -0.17 -14.77 -5.94
N ARG A 63 -0.20 -13.46 -6.21
CA ARG A 63 0.80 -12.77 -7.03
C ARG A 63 1.28 -11.51 -6.33
N LEU A 64 2.57 -11.22 -6.48
CA LEU A 64 3.16 -9.96 -6.05
C LEU A 64 3.53 -9.14 -7.30
N PHE A 65 3.11 -7.88 -7.35
CA PHE A 65 3.41 -6.96 -8.43
C PHE A 65 4.40 -5.92 -7.92
N LEU A 66 5.60 -5.90 -8.50
CA LEU A 66 6.71 -5.14 -7.97
C LEU A 66 6.80 -3.74 -8.60
N ASP A 67 7.04 -2.75 -7.75
CA ASP A 67 7.62 -1.47 -8.12
C ASP A 67 9.07 -1.45 -7.59
N ASP A 68 10.01 -1.94 -8.40
CA ASP A 68 11.42 -2.14 -8.03
C ASP A 68 12.31 -1.12 -8.77
N GLN A 69 12.16 0.14 -8.43
CA GLN A 69 13.01 1.24 -8.90
C GLN A 69 14.26 1.36 -8.02
N GLU A 70 15.22 2.22 -8.41
CA GLU A 70 16.47 2.38 -7.64
C GLU A 70 16.25 2.83 -6.20
N ILE A 71 15.26 3.69 -5.98
CA ILE A 71 14.99 4.33 -4.68
C ILE A 71 13.73 3.76 -4.04
N VAL A 72 12.72 3.41 -4.83
CA VAL A 72 11.43 2.89 -4.37
C VAL A 72 11.39 1.38 -4.59
N ARG A 73 11.08 0.64 -3.54
CA ARG A 73 10.87 -0.80 -3.56
C ARG A 73 9.62 -1.12 -2.80
N ASP A 74 8.56 -1.33 -3.56
CA ASP A 74 7.24 -1.67 -3.05
C ASP A 74 6.64 -2.84 -3.82
N SER A 75 5.63 -3.47 -3.26
CA SER A 75 4.84 -4.44 -3.99
C SER A 75 3.36 -4.38 -3.65
N ALA A 76 2.54 -4.58 -4.68
CA ALA A 76 1.15 -4.89 -4.52
C ALA A 76 0.95 -6.40 -4.35
N ILE A 77 -0.15 -6.79 -3.70
CA ILE A 77 -0.52 -8.19 -3.46
C ILE A 77 -1.86 -8.44 -4.10
N GLY A 78 -1.92 -9.41 -5.00
CA GLY A 78 -3.15 -9.91 -5.59
C GLY A 78 -3.47 -11.33 -5.14
N LEU A 79 -4.72 -11.60 -4.82
CA LEU A 79 -5.24 -12.90 -4.41
C LEU A 79 -6.42 -13.29 -5.28
N ILE A 80 -6.45 -14.55 -5.73
CA ILE A 80 -7.60 -15.15 -6.40
C ILE A 80 -7.96 -16.45 -5.66
N ASP A 81 -9.12 -16.48 -5.02
CA ASP A 81 -9.70 -17.72 -4.48
C ASP A 81 -10.53 -18.37 -5.60
N LYS A 82 -10.00 -19.44 -6.18
CA LYS A 82 -10.61 -20.14 -7.32
C LYS A 82 -11.89 -20.91 -6.94
N GLU A 83 -12.03 -21.30 -5.67
CA GLU A 83 -13.22 -22.01 -5.19
C GLU A 83 -14.39 -21.05 -5.00
N LYS A 84 -14.11 -19.84 -4.49
CA LYS A 84 -15.15 -18.84 -4.20
C LYS A 84 -15.36 -17.83 -5.31
N ASP A 85 -14.60 -17.94 -6.40
CA ASP A 85 -14.58 -16.94 -7.46
C ASP A 85 -14.39 -15.50 -6.91
N PHE A 86 -13.45 -15.36 -5.96
CA PHE A 86 -13.21 -14.12 -5.24
C PHE A 86 -11.82 -13.56 -5.54
N THR A 87 -11.75 -12.26 -5.76
CA THR A 87 -10.52 -11.54 -6.07
C THR A 87 -10.29 -10.40 -5.09
N PHE A 88 -9.03 -10.26 -4.66
CA PHE A 88 -8.58 -9.19 -3.79
C PHE A 88 -7.29 -8.59 -4.35
N LEU A 89 -7.25 -7.26 -4.46
CA LEU A 89 -6.05 -6.54 -4.84
C LEU A 89 -5.73 -5.47 -3.79
N ASN A 90 -4.55 -5.57 -3.19
CA ASN A 90 -4.02 -4.58 -2.27
C ASN A 90 -2.75 -3.95 -2.87
N LEU A 91 -2.82 -2.68 -3.20
CA LEU A 91 -1.64 -1.96 -3.69
C LEU A 91 -0.66 -1.60 -2.57
N ASN A 92 -1.07 -1.62 -1.30
CA ASN A 92 -0.25 -1.06 -0.21
C ASN A 92 0.17 0.38 -0.55
N ASP A 93 1.47 0.65 -0.54
CA ASP A 93 2.09 1.93 -0.96
C ASP A 93 2.54 1.91 -2.43
N CYS A 94 2.44 0.75 -3.09
CA CYS A 94 2.94 0.49 -4.42
C CYS A 94 2.22 1.33 -5.48
N LYS A 95 2.96 1.84 -6.46
CA LYS A 95 2.45 2.73 -7.52
C LYS A 95 2.43 2.04 -8.88
N VAL A 96 1.74 0.93 -8.98
CA VAL A 96 1.59 0.16 -10.24
C VAL A 96 0.49 0.74 -11.15
N TYR A 97 0.41 2.07 -11.24
CA TYR A 97 -0.63 2.78 -12.02
C TYR A 97 -0.52 2.57 -13.53
N ASP A 98 0.65 2.25 -14.03
CA ASP A 98 0.95 1.90 -15.42
C ASP A 98 0.60 0.46 -15.78
N ARG A 99 0.31 -0.39 -14.79
CA ARG A 99 0.00 -1.82 -14.95
C ARG A 99 -1.50 -2.15 -14.88
N VAL A 100 -2.36 -1.16 -14.98
CA VAL A 100 -3.82 -1.33 -14.83
C VAL A 100 -4.39 -2.36 -15.80
N ASP A 101 -3.97 -2.33 -17.07
CA ASP A 101 -4.48 -3.23 -18.10
C ASP A 101 -4.04 -4.68 -17.85
N GLU A 102 -2.77 -4.88 -17.43
CA GLU A 102 -2.25 -6.18 -17.00
C GLU A 102 -3.04 -6.72 -15.80
N LEU A 103 -3.27 -5.88 -14.77
CA LEU A 103 -4.04 -6.27 -13.60
C LEU A 103 -5.47 -6.66 -13.96
N LYS A 104 -6.11 -5.94 -14.88
CA LYS A 104 -7.45 -6.29 -15.38
C LYS A 104 -7.46 -7.61 -16.16
N GLU A 105 -6.45 -7.87 -16.96
CA GLU A 105 -6.32 -9.14 -17.70
C GLU A 105 -6.16 -10.32 -16.72
N ILE A 106 -5.34 -10.17 -15.67
CA ILE A 106 -5.09 -11.23 -14.69
C ILE A 106 -6.33 -11.51 -13.82
N PHE A 107 -6.97 -10.45 -13.31
CA PHE A 107 -8.04 -10.61 -12.32
C PHE A 107 -9.44 -10.67 -12.91
N GLY A 108 -9.68 -10.10 -14.08
CA GLY A 108 -10.99 -9.99 -14.72
C GLY A 108 -11.96 -9.10 -13.96
N LYS A 109 -12.22 -9.41 -12.69
CA LYS A 109 -13.04 -8.62 -11.78
C LYS A 109 -12.28 -8.34 -10.49
N PHE A 110 -12.74 -7.34 -9.71
CA PHE A 110 -12.19 -7.01 -8.40
C PHE A 110 -13.31 -6.98 -7.36
N ASN A 111 -13.42 -8.03 -6.54
CA ASN A 111 -14.39 -8.01 -5.44
C ASN A 111 -13.95 -7.03 -4.36
N VAL A 112 -12.67 -7.05 -3.99
CA VAL A 112 -12.12 -6.08 -3.04
C VAL A 112 -10.85 -5.47 -3.58
N PHE A 113 -10.81 -4.14 -3.54
CA PHE A 113 -9.64 -3.34 -3.89
C PHE A 113 -9.26 -2.43 -2.72
N THR A 114 -7.98 -2.32 -2.43
CA THR A 114 -7.46 -1.41 -1.41
C THR A 114 -6.16 -0.76 -1.85
N CYS A 115 -6.02 0.51 -1.59
CA CYS A 115 -4.78 1.25 -1.83
C CYS A 115 -4.70 2.49 -0.94
N GLN A 116 -3.50 3.04 -0.85
CA GLN A 116 -3.24 4.29 -0.15
C GLN A 116 -3.97 5.45 -0.82
N PHE A 117 -4.78 6.18 -0.04
CA PHE A 117 -5.53 7.36 -0.50
C PHE A 117 -5.07 8.67 0.13
N SER A 118 -4.36 8.62 1.24
CA SER A 118 -3.89 9.77 2.01
C SER A 118 -2.42 10.07 1.74
N GLY A 119 -1.96 11.28 2.11
CA GLY A 119 -0.55 11.64 2.04
C GLY A 119 0.30 10.90 3.06
N ALA A 120 1.55 10.61 2.69
CA ALA A 120 2.53 9.96 3.55
C ALA A 120 3.94 10.56 3.36
N VAL A 121 4.03 11.83 2.97
CA VAL A 121 5.29 12.52 2.70
C VAL A 121 5.49 13.70 3.63
N PHE A 122 6.73 14.11 3.85
CA PHE A 122 7.05 15.23 4.75
C PHE A 122 6.72 16.60 4.16
N HIS A 123 6.66 16.73 2.84
CA HIS A 123 6.36 18.01 2.18
C HIS A 123 4.84 18.18 1.96
N PRO A 124 4.23 19.33 2.36
CA PRO A 124 4.88 20.54 2.88
C PRO A 124 5.03 20.58 4.41
N VAL A 125 4.65 19.55 5.15
CA VAL A 125 4.47 19.56 6.61
C VAL A 125 5.74 19.93 7.39
N CYS A 126 6.90 19.48 6.93
CA CYS A 126 8.20 19.77 7.57
C CYS A 126 8.93 20.98 6.96
N TYR A 127 8.19 21.88 6.30
CA TYR A 127 8.76 23.08 5.67
C TYR A 127 8.07 24.33 6.19
N ASP A 128 8.87 25.38 6.40
CA ASP A 128 8.37 26.68 6.85
C ASP A 128 7.90 27.51 5.66
N TYR A 129 6.64 27.29 5.25
CA TYR A 129 5.96 28.06 4.23
C TYR A 129 5.01 29.09 4.85
N PRO A 130 4.81 30.26 4.22
CA PRO A 130 3.66 31.11 4.53
C PRO A 130 2.36 30.31 4.40
N GLU A 131 1.40 30.52 5.29
CA GLU A 131 0.14 29.74 5.39
C GLU A 131 -0.56 29.57 4.03
N LYS A 132 -0.69 30.65 3.26
CA LYS A 132 -1.28 30.57 1.92
C LYS A 132 -0.57 29.56 1.02
N LYS A 133 0.75 29.60 0.99
CA LYS A 133 1.56 28.69 0.17
C LYS A 133 1.47 27.24 0.65
N TYR A 134 1.47 27.04 1.97
CA TYR A 134 1.27 25.74 2.58
C TYR A 134 -0.07 25.12 2.16
N ASN A 135 -1.15 25.90 2.25
CA ASN A 135 -2.49 25.45 1.89
C ASN A 135 -2.61 25.11 0.40
N GLU A 136 -2.11 25.97 -0.49
CA GLU A 136 -2.08 25.72 -1.95
C GLU A 136 -1.36 24.40 -2.28
N ILE A 137 -0.21 24.14 -1.67
CA ILE A 137 0.56 22.91 -1.90
C ILE A 137 -0.21 21.70 -1.35
N SER A 138 -0.76 21.80 -0.15
CA SER A 138 -1.50 20.73 0.50
C SER A 138 -2.74 20.34 -0.29
N GLU A 139 -3.55 21.31 -0.72
CA GLU A 139 -4.73 21.08 -1.55
C GLU A 139 -4.37 20.42 -2.88
N SER A 140 -3.35 20.93 -3.57
CA SER A 140 -2.89 20.35 -4.83
C SER A 140 -2.47 18.89 -4.68
N LYS A 141 -1.75 18.55 -3.59
CA LYS A 141 -1.34 17.16 -3.32
C LYS A 141 -2.53 16.25 -2.99
N VAL A 142 -3.48 16.73 -2.18
CA VAL A 142 -4.70 15.99 -1.86
C VAL A 142 -5.50 15.70 -3.12
N LEU A 143 -5.79 16.72 -3.93
CA LEU A 143 -6.55 16.57 -5.16
C LEU A 143 -5.85 15.65 -6.16
N GLY A 144 -4.54 15.76 -6.30
CA GLY A 144 -3.75 14.86 -7.15
C GLY A 144 -3.83 13.39 -6.68
N LYS A 145 -3.70 13.15 -5.37
CA LYS A 145 -3.82 11.80 -4.81
C LYS A 145 -5.23 11.23 -4.97
N PHE A 146 -6.24 12.03 -4.64
CA PHE A 146 -7.65 11.63 -4.78
C PHE A 146 -8.02 11.35 -6.23
N GLY A 147 -7.57 12.20 -7.18
CA GLY A 147 -7.79 11.99 -8.61
C GLY A 147 -7.14 10.70 -9.12
N SER A 148 -5.91 10.40 -8.67
CA SER A 148 -5.24 9.14 -9.03
C SER A 148 -6.02 7.91 -8.54
N VAL A 149 -6.50 7.92 -7.29
CA VAL A 149 -7.28 6.81 -6.76
C VAL A 149 -8.65 6.72 -7.44
N LYS A 150 -9.35 7.85 -7.68
CA LYS A 150 -10.61 7.88 -8.42
C LYS A 150 -10.43 7.28 -9.84
N THR A 151 -9.31 7.56 -10.49
CA THR A 151 -8.98 6.97 -11.80
C THR A 151 -8.84 5.45 -11.72
N LEU A 152 -8.17 4.92 -10.69
CA LEU A 152 -8.07 3.47 -10.48
C LEU A 152 -9.44 2.85 -10.21
N LEU A 153 -10.26 3.48 -9.37
CA LEU A 153 -11.61 3.00 -9.06
C LEU A 153 -12.49 2.94 -10.32
N ASN A 154 -12.42 3.96 -11.18
CA ASN A 154 -13.16 3.98 -12.44
C ASN A 154 -12.66 2.93 -13.45
N LYS A 155 -11.38 2.54 -13.37
CA LYS A 155 -10.81 1.52 -14.25
C LYS A 155 -11.07 0.10 -13.76
N PHE A 156 -10.95 -0.13 -12.45
CA PHE A 156 -11.10 -1.45 -11.84
C PHE A 156 -12.55 -1.80 -11.52
N GLU A 157 -13.40 -0.80 -11.29
CA GLU A 157 -14.82 -0.96 -10.93
C GLU A 157 -15.02 -2.02 -9.82
N PRO A 158 -14.29 -1.92 -8.68
CA PRO A 158 -14.37 -2.94 -7.64
C PRO A 158 -15.74 -2.94 -6.96
N GLU A 159 -16.20 -4.11 -6.53
CA GLU A 159 -17.43 -4.24 -5.74
C GLU A 159 -17.30 -3.52 -4.38
N LEU A 160 -16.12 -3.60 -3.77
CA LEU A 160 -15.78 -2.92 -2.53
C LEU A 160 -14.40 -2.26 -2.61
N TYR A 161 -14.34 -0.96 -2.34
CA TYR A 161 -13.08 -0.27 -2.11
C TYR A 161 -12.87 0.00 -0.62
N ILE A 162 -11.69 -0.36 -0.11
CA ILE A 162 -11.27 -0.09 1.27
C ILE A 162 -10.11 0.91 1.23
N PRO A 163 -10.32 2.18 1.66
CA PRO A 163 -9.24 3.14 1.75
C PRO A 163 -8.23 2.72 2.82
N ALA A 164 -6.97 2.55 2.43
CA ALA A 164 -5.90 2.06 3.27
C ALA A 164 -4.74 3.07 3.39
N ALA A 165 -3.80 2.76 4.29
CA ALA A 165 -2.55 3.49 4.50
C ALA A 165 -2.75 5.00 4.75
N GLY A 166 -3.48 5.31 5.82
CA GLY A 166 -3.64 6.69 6.28
C GLY A 166 -5.05 7.04 6.76
N PRO A 167 -5.20 8.24 7.32
CA PRO A 167 -4.14 9.19 7.65
C PRO A 167 -3.34 8.75 8.89
N PRO A 168 -2.06 9.14 9.02
CA PRO A 168 -1.32 8.98 10.27
C PRO A 168 -1.95 9.82 11.38
N VAL A 169 -1.74 9.43 12.63
CA VAL A 169 -2.10 10.20 13.81
C VAL A 169 -0.82 10.65 14.51
N PHE A 170 -0.66 11.96 14.67
CA PHE A 170 0.49 12.54 15.36
C PHE A 170 0.18 12.62 16.84
N LEU A 171 0.95 11.89 17.66
CA LEU A 171 0.81 11.84 19.10
C LEU A 171 1.81 12.75 19.82
N ASP A 172 2.87 13.20 19.14
CA ASP A 172 3.83 14.15 19.68
C ASP A 172 3.14 15.50 19.97
N PRO A 173 3.30 16.10 21.17
CA PRO A 173 2.68 17.37 21.53
C PRO A 173 2.98 18.51 20.55
N ASN A 174 4.16 18.51 19.91
CA ASN A 174 4.54 19.54 18.95
C ASN A 174 3.88 19.33 17.57
N LEU A 175 3.40 18.12 17.27
CA LEU A 175 2.82 17.74 15.99
C LEU A 175 1.31 17.48 16.07
N VAL A 176 0.74 17.38 17.27
CA VAL A 176 -0.67 17.05 17.48
C VAL A 176 -1.61 18.00 16.76
N HIS A 177 -1.22 19.25 16.57
CA HIS A 177 -1.99 20.27 15.88
C HIS A 177 -2.27 19.90 14.41
N ILE A 178 -1.39 19.09 13.77
CA ILE A 178 -1.54 18.63 12.38
C ILE A 178 -2.81 17.78 12.22
N ASN A 179 -3.19 17.01 13.25
CA ASN A 179 -4.39 16.16 13.20
C ASN A 179 -5.70 16.97 13.03
N TYR A 180 -5.67 18.24 13.39
CA TYR A 180 -6.84 19.14 13.40
C TYR A 180 -6.80 20.20 12.29
N GLN A 181 -5.75 20.23 11.49
CA GLN A 181 -5.68 21.15 10.36
C GLN A 181 -6.75 20.79 9.32
N GLU A 182 -7.56 21.75 8.93
CA GLU A 182 -8.58 21.56 7.90
C GLU A 182 -7.96 21.27 6.52
N ILE A 183 -6.87 21.98 6.22
CA ILE A 183 -6.12 21.84 4.97
C ILE A 183 -4.73 21.23 5.28
N ASN A 184 -4.59 19.94 5.02
CA ASN A 184 -3.31 19.24 5.09
C ASN A 184 -3.33 18.03 4.16
N ILE A 185 -2.17 17.40 3.96
CA ILE A 185 -2.03 16.24 3.07
C ILE A 185 -2.58 14.94 3.68
N PHE A 186 -2.84 14.90 4.99
CA PHE A 186 -3.28 13.72 5.73
C PHE A 186 -4.82 13.66 5.80
N SER A 187 -5.45 13.47 4.65
CA SER A 187 -6.89 13.51 4.52
C SER A 187 -7.58 12.30 5.14
N SER A 188 -8.72 12.53 5.79
CA SER A 188 -9.55 11.46 6.34
C SER A 188 -10.28 10.67 5.25
N PRO A 189 -10.67 9.39 5.52
CA PRO A 189 -11.51 8.61 4.60
C PRO A 189 -12.86 9.29 4.29
N PHE A 190 -13.40 10.03 5.24
CA PHE A 190 -14.66 10.76 5.03
C PHE A 190 -14.51 11.90 4.02
N LYS A 191 -13.40 12.61 4.04
CA LYS A 191 -13.09 13.65 3.05
C LYS A 191 -12.94 13.05 1.65
N PHE A 192 -12.27 11.90 1.55
CA PHE A 192 -12.13 11.16 0.30
C PHE A 192 -13.49 10.64 -0.21
N LYS A 193 -14.31 10.04 0.67
CA LYS A 193 -15.69 9.61 0.31
C LYS A 193 -16.53 10.77 -0.24
N LYS A 194 -16.44 11.95 0.37
CA LYS A 194 -17.14 13.14 -0.15
C LYS A 194 -16.68 13.49 -1.55
N TYR A 195 -15.37 13.53 -1.79
CA TYR A 195 -14.78 13.78 -3.12
C TYR A 195 -15.21 12.76 -4.19
N LEU A 196 -15.40 11.50 -3.82
CA LEU A 196 -15.86 10.47 -4.77
C LEU A 196 -17.31 10.66 -5.19
N ASN A 197 -18.15 11.28 -4.34
CA ASN A 197 -19.57 11.53 -4.60
C ASN A 197 -19.84 12.84 -5.36
N GLU A 198 -18.83 13.68 -5.52
CA GLU A 198 -18.85 14.89 -6.36
C GLU A 198 -18.42 14.57 -7.80
#